data_94172ebcd2ab43f294b909762947cf28
#
_entry.id   94172ebcd2ab43f294b909762947cf28
#
_cell.length_a   1.000
_cell.length_b   1.000
_cell.length_c   1.000
_cell.angle_alpha   90.00
_cell.angle_beta   90.00
_cell.angle_gamma   90.00
#
_symmetry.space_group_name_H-M   'P 1'
#
loop_
_entity.id
_entity.type
_entity.pdbx_description
1 polymer ?
#
loop_
_entity_poly.entity_id
_entity_poly.type
_entity_poly.pdbx_seq_one_letter_code
_entity_poly.pdbx_strand_id
1 'polypeptide(L)'
;MEVAIQINVTIEAYSTKEIVFTLGDASNKEEYQDLAYKYSNVNNCKNEYINIRRHWEQLVNKLQINTPMESTNILLNGWLIYQTISSRMYGKTGFYQSGGAYGFRDQLQDCMLIKYVEPNIAREQILRNCRHQFIEGDVEHWWHEETDKGIRTRISDDLLWLPYVVADYISFTGDYEILEENPSYKDGLRLSENENERYDLYKDADFKESVYKHCIRAIEKAIGIEDNEVEKIKVGKYEQDAEQNKGETDNDFSRRIQKGRNV
;
A
#
# COMPACT_ATOMS: atom_id res chain seq x y z
N MET A 1 -3.58 30.67 6.86
CA MET A 1 -4.84 31.13 7.49
C MET A 1 -4.76 30.69 8.96
N GLU A 2 -4.79 31.62 9.89
CA GLU A 2 -4.83 31.31 11.31
C GLU A 2 -6.29 31.35 11.79
N VAL A 3 -6.72 30.31 12.51
CA VAL A 3 -8.07 30.26 13.08
C VAL A 3 -7.95 30.20 14.59
N ALA A 4 -8.62 31.11 15.28
CA ALA A 4 -8.69 31.11 16.75
C ALA A 4 -10.15 30.96 17.19
N ILE A 5 -10.39 30.07 18.13
CA ILE A 5 -11.71 29.87 18.75
C ILE A 5 -11.60 30.29 20.21
N GLN A 6 -12.44 31.23 20.63
CA GLN A 6 -12.54 31.67 22.02
C GLN A 6 -13.93 31.32 22.57
N ILE A 7 -13.98 30.66 23.73
CA ILE A 7 -15.21 30.41 24.48
C ILE A 7 -15.06 30.89 25.89
N ASN A 8 -16.12 31.55 26.38
CA ASN A 8 -16.22 31.96 27.78
C ASN A 8 -16.88 30.85 28.60
N VAL A 9 -16.20 30.38 29.63
CA VAL A 9 -16.69 29.27 30.46
C VAL A 9 -16.73 29.72 31.92
N THR A 10 -17.88 29.54 32.56
CA THR A 10 -18.02 29.70 34.03
C THR A 10 -18.02 28.30 34.61
N ILE A 11 -17.16 28.05 35.59
CA ILE A 11 -17.07 26.82 36.37
C ILE A 11 -17.39 27.12 37.82
N GLU A 12 -18.43 26.46 38.34
CA GLU A 12 -18.84 26.59 39.73
C GLU A 12 -17.82 25.89 40.64
N ALA A 13 -17.84 26.28 41.92
CA ALA A 13 -16.95 25.69 42.91
C ALA A 13 -17.18 24.15 42.96
N TYR A 14 -16.08 23.39 43.03
CA TYR A 14 -16.08 21.92 43.08
C TYR A 14 -16.77 21.24 41.88
N SER A 15 -16.93 21.93 40.73
CA SER A 15 -17.51 21.37 39.51
C SER A 15 -16.46 21.22 38.40
N THR A 16 -16.79 20.38 37.42
CA THR A 16 -15.99 20.16 36.19
C THR A 16 -16.86 20.42 34.98
N LYS A 17 -16.30 21.09 34.00
CA LYS A 17 -16.96 21.31 32.70
C LYS A 17 -16.09 20.79 31.58
N GLU A 18 -16.66 19.94 30.75
CA GLU A 18 -15.97 19.36 29.59
C GLU A 18 -16.36 20.13 28.32
N ILE A 19 -15.40 20.41 27.49
CA ILE A 19 -15.56 21.14 26.23
C ILE A 19 -14.89 20.33 25.14
N VAL A 20 -15.53 20.20 24.00
CA VAL A 20 -15.01 19.51 22.83
C VAL A 20 -14.69 20.52 21.74
N PHE A 21 -13.49 20.41 21.19
CA PHE A 21 -13.09 21.04 19.93
C PHE A 21 -12.84 19.95 18.92
N THR A 22 -13.42 20.08 17.74
CA THR A 22 -13.22 19.15 16.63
C THR A 22 -12.51 19.83 15.48
N LEU A 23 -11.55 19.13 14.89
CA LEU A 23 -10.87 19.49 13.66
C LEU A 23 -10.89 18.27 12.77
N GLY A 24 -11.28 18.42 11.53
CA GLY A 24 -11.34 17.34 10.55
C GLY A 24 -11.62 17.86 9.15
N ASP A 25 -11.59 16.95 8.19
CA ASP A 25 -12.01 17.16 6.82
C ASP A 25 -13.10 16.16 6.44
N ALA A 26 -13.76 16.39 5.33
CA ALA A 26 -14.79 15.53 4.80
C ALA A 26 -14.85 15.65 3.28
N SER A 27 -15.20 14.54 2.62
CA SER A 27 -15.27 14.48 1.15
C SER A 27 -16.46 15.29 0.58
N ASN A 28 -17.50 15.51 1.40
CA ASN A 28 -18.69 16.23 1.01
C ASN A 28 -19.40 16.86 2.22
N LYS A 29 -20.42 17.68 1.93
CA LYS A 29 -21.17 18.43 2.96
C LYS A 29 -21.97 17.54 3.91
N GLU A 30 -22.51 16.42 3.43
CA GLU A 30 -23.31 15.49 4.23
C GLU A 30 -22.41 14.81 5.28
N GLU A 31 -21.30 14.26 4.86
CA GLU A 31 -20.29 13.68 5.75
C GLU A 31 -19.78 14.69 6.78
N TYR A 32 -19.52 15.95 6.35
CA TYR A 32 -19.14 17.00 7.28
C TYR A 32 -20.19 17.22 8.38
N GLN A 33 -21.49 17.27 8.01
CA GLN A 33 -22.55 17.49 8.97
C GLN A 33 -22.68 16.32 9.96
N ASP A 34 -22.54 15.10 9.49
CA ASP A 34 -22.60 13.89 10.31
C ASP A 34 -21.43 13.83 11.30
N LEU A 35 -20.20 14.08 10.83
CA LEU A 35 -19.02 14.12 11.69
C LEU A 35 -19.12 15.25 12.71
N ALA A 36 -19.50 16.45 12.29
CA ALA A 36 -19.67 17.58 13.20
C ALA A 36 -20.73 17.31 14.28
N TYR A 37 -21.86 16.71 13.91
CA TYR A 37 -22.90 16.30 14.85
C TYR A 37 -22.41 15.21 15.82
N LYS A 38 -21.79 14.16 15.28
CA LYS A 38 -21.25 13.04 16.07
C LYS A 38 -20.26 13.53 17.13
N TYR A 39 -19.30 14.36 16.75
CA TYR A 39 -18.22 14.81 17.63
C TYR A 39 -18.52 16.09 18.40
N SER A 40 -19.69 16.69 18.28
CA SER A 40 -20.15 17.76 19.15
C SER A 40 -20.54 17.27 20.56
N ASN A 41 -20.75 15.98 20.73
CA ASN A 41 -21.20 15.36 21.98
C ASN A 41 -20.00 14.75 22.75
N VAL A 42 -19.80 15.20 23.99
CA VAL A 42 -18.71 14.71 24.87
C VAL A 42 -18.75 13.19 25.08
N ASN A 43 -19.94 12.61 25.26
CA ASN A 43 -20.05 11.16 25.46
C ASN A 43 -19.65 10.38 24.20
N ASN A 44 -20.02 10.87 23.01
CA ASN A 44 -19.59 10.25 21.76
C ASN A 44 -18.08 10.31 21.63
N CYS A 45 -17.44 11.43 21.95
CA CYS A 45 -15.98 11.57 21.93
C CYS A 45 -15.32 10.58 22.91
N LYS A 46 -15.86 10.42 24.12
CA LYS A 46 -15.36 9.44 25.11
C LYS A 46 -15.48 7.99 24.58
N ASN A 47 -16.61 7.66 23.98
CA ASN A 47 -16.82 6.34 23.42
C ASN A 47 -15.86 6.07 22.25
N GLU A 48 -15.66 7.03 21.36
CA GLU A 48 -14.70 6.92 20.26
C GLU A 48 -13.27 6.78 20.74
N TYR A 49 -12.89 7.50 21.79
CA TYR A 49 -11.57 7.32 22.40
C TYR A 49 -11.35 5.90 22.92
N ILE A 50 -12.37 5.29 23.55
CA ILE A 50 -12.32 3.91 24.01
C ILE A 50 -12.25 2.95 22.80
N ASN A 51 -13.03 3.21 21.75
CA ASN A 51 -13.03 2.39 20.54
C ASN A 51 -11.68 2.41 19.82
N ILE A 52 -11.07 3.59 19.66
CA ILE A 52 -9.75 3.76 19.06
C ILE A 52 -8.69 3.01 19.87
N ARG A 53 -8.70 3.19 21.21
CA ARG A 53 -7.76 2.46 22.07
C ARG A 53 -7.90 0.95 21.92
N ARG A 54 -9.13 0.44 21.93
CA ARG A 54 -9.40 -0.99 21.75
C ARG A 54 -8.93 -1.49 20.39
N HIS A 55 -9.19 -0.71 19.33
CA HIS A 55 -8.72 -1.04 17.99
C HIS A 55 -7.20 -1.21 17.94
N TRP A 56 -6.46 -0.23 18.46
CA TRP A 56 -4.99 -0.31 18.50
C TRP A 56 -4.49 -1.45 19.38
N GLU A 57 -5.08 -1.65 20.56
CA GLU A 57 -4.73 -2.78 21.45
C GLU A 57 -4.93 -4.13 20.75
N GLN A 58 -6.04 -4.30 20.04
CA GLN A 58 -6.29 -5.53 19.27
C GLN A 58 -5.29 -5.71 18.12
N LEU A 59 -4.97 -4.64 17.42
CA LEU A 59 -4.08 -4.66 16.26
C LEU A 59 -2.64 -5.00 16.66
N VAL A 60 -2.08 -4.26 17.62
CA VAL A 60 -0.68 -4.45 18.02
C VAL A 60 -0.45 -5.76 18.79
N ASN A 61 -1.49 -6.35 19.37
CA ASN A 61 -1.40 -7.63 20.06
C ASN A 61 -1.47 -8.85 19.14
N LYS A 62 -1.73 -8.67 17.83
CA LYS A 62 -1.75 -9.78 16.87
C LYS A 62 -0.38 -10.44 16.68
N LEU A 63 0.70 -9.70 16.84
CA LEU A 63 2.06 -10.21 16.77
C LEU A 63 2.76 -9.94 18.11
N GLN A 64 3.15 -11.02 18.80
CA GLN A 64 3.84 -10.92 20.07
C GLN A 64 5.05 -11.84 20.08
N ILE A 65 6.17 -11.33 20.53
CA ILE A 65 7.41 -12.09 20.73
C ILE A 65 7.84 -12.01 22.20
N ASN A 66 8.56 -13.01 22.64
CA ASN A 66 9.17 -13.02 23.97
C ASN A 66 10.64 -13.45 23.84
N THR A 67 11.55 -12.52 24.00
CA THR A 67 12.99 -12.72 23.92
C THR A 67 13.65 -12.35 25.24
N PRO A 68 14.89 -12.82 25.50
CA PRO A 68 15.65 -12.39 26.68
C PRO A 68 15.97 -10.89 26.73
N MET A 69 15.81 -10.17 25.60
CA MET A 69 16.08 -8.74 25.50
C MET A 69 14.79 -7.92 25.57
N GLU A 70 14.52 -7.29 26.69
CA GLU A 70 13.30 -6.54 26.94
C GLU A 70 13.09 -5.40 25.93
N SER A 71 14.15 -4.67 25.55
CA SER A 71 14.07 -3.61 24.54
C SER A 71 13.58 -4.11 23.16
N THR A 72 13.96 -5.34 22.79
CA THR A 72 13.46 -5.97 21.56
C THR A 72 11.97 -6.30 21.69
N ASN A 73 11.53 -6.79 22.85
CA ASN A 73 10.12 -7.09 23.10
C ASN A 73 9.25 -5.81 23.03
N ILE A 74 9.71 -4.73 23.66
CA ILE A 74 9.01 -3.42 23.63
C ILE A 74 8.90 -2.91 22.19
N LEU A 75 9.99 -2.99 21.42
CA LEU A 75 10.04 -2.48 20.06
C LEU A 75 9.11 -3.27 19.11
N LEU A 76 9.16 -4.60 19.16
CA LEU A 76 8.46 -5.47 18.22
C LEU A 76 7.00 -5.77 18.64
N ASN A 77 6.69 -5.76 19.94
CA ASN A 77 5.34 -6.05 20.45
C ASN A 77 4.39 -4.84 20.43
N GLY A 78 4.49 -4.02 19.42
CA GLY A 78 3.52 -2.93 19.24
C GLY A 78 4.09 -1.68 18.62
N TRP A 79 5.25 -1.19 19.08
CA TRP A 79 5.78 0.10 18.63
C TRP A 79 6.01 0.15 17.11
N LEU A 80 6.71 -0.82 16.53
CA LEU A 80 6.97 -0.86 15.09
C LEU A 80 5.68 -1.03 14.29
N ILE A 81 4.77 -1.88 14.73
CA ILE A 81 3.47 -2.09 14.08
C ILE A 81 2.67 -0.79 14.08
N TYR A 82 2.53 -0.16 15.26
CA TYR A 82 1.83 1.11 15.41
C TYR A 82 2.43 2.18 14.50
N GLN A 83 3.75 2.34 14.53
CA GLN A 83 4.45 3.36 13.76
C GLN A 83 4.33 3.12 12.25
N THR A 84 4.44 1.89 11.79
CA THR A 84 4.28 1.56 10.37
C THR A 84 2.87 1.89 9.90
N ILE A 85 1.84 1.47 10.61
CA ILE A 85 0.46 1.71 10.18
C ILE A 85 0.10 3.19 10.32
N SER A 86 0.34 3.81 11.49
CA SER A 86 -0.09 5.20 11.73
C SER A 86 0.71 6.21 10.91
N SER A 87 2.03 6.05 10.83
CA SER A 87 2.89 7.05 10.19
C SER A 87 3.07 6.78 8.71
N ARG A 88 3.26 5.51 8.32
CA ARG A 88 3.57 5.17 6.93
C ARG A 88 2.32 5.01 6.08
N MET A 89 1.31 4.29 6.57
CA MET A 89 0.10 4.03 5.78
C MET A 89 -0.92 5.17 5.90
N TYR A 90 -1.22 5.62 7.12
CA TYR A 90 -2.21 6.68 7.31
C TYR A 90 -1.62 8.09 7.15
N GLY A 91 -0.48 8.34 7.78
CA GLY A 91 0.18 9.66 7.74
C GLY A 91 1.02 9.90 6.48
N LYS A 92 1.29 8.88 5.67
CA LYS A 92 2.13 8.96 4.46
C LYS A 92 3.43 9.73 4.72
N THR A 93 4.09 9.40 5.85
CA THR A 93 5.26 10.13 6.33
C THR A 93 6.54 9.48 5.81
N GLY A 94 7.37 10.22 5.11
CA GLY A 94 8.72 9.82 4.74
C GLY A 94 9.72 9.94 5.90
N PHE A 95 10.97 9.52 5.70
CA PHE A 95 12.02 9.57 6.73
C PHE A 95 12.34 10.99 7.21
N TYR A 96 12.23 11.97 6.34
CA TYR A 96 12.67 13.34 6.60
C TYR A 96 11.53 14.32 6.83
N GLN A 97 10.33 14.01 6.33
CA GLN A 97 9.18 14.92 6.41
C GLN A 97 7.86 14.19 6.17
N SER A 98 6.78 14.79 6.66
CA SER A 98 5.42 14.40 6.28
C SER A 98 5.12 14.98 4.91
N GLY A 99 5.17 14.15 3.87
CA GLY A 99 4.96 14.56 2.48
C GLY A 99 3.53 14.38 1.99
N GLY A 100 2.76 13.51 2.62
CA GLY A 100 1.42 13.12 2.17
C GLY A 100 1.41 12.29 0.89
N ALA A 101 2.58 11.85 0.43
CA ALA A 101 2.72 11.04 -0.78
C ALA A 101 2.84 9.56 -0.45
N TYR A 102 2.28 8.72 -1.32
CA TYR A 102 2.64 7.31 -1.39
C TYR A 102 3.92 7.15 -2.21
N GLY A 103 4.85 6.32 -1.74
CA GLY A 103 5.98 5.85 -2.52
C GLY A 103 5.71 4.46 -3.08
N PHE A 104 6.07 4.18 -4.31
CA PHE A 104 5.83 2.87 -4.89
C PHE A 104 6.53 1.76 -4.09
N ARG A 105 7.83 1.92 -3.91
CA ARG A 105 8.66 1.03 -3.11
C ARG A 105 8.32 1.08 -1.62
N ASP A 106 8.21 2.28 -1.08
CA ASP A 106 8.15 2.50 0.37
C ASP A 106 6.97 1.77 1.01
N GLN A 107 5.76 1.99 0.52
CA GLN A 107 4.56 1.35 1.07
C GLN A 107 4.48 -0.14 0.75
N LEU A 108 5.06 -0.60 -0.37
CA LEU A 108 5.21 -2.03 -0.64
C LEU A 108 6.14 -2.70 0.38
N GLN A 109 7.25 -2.07 0.75
CA GLN A 109 8.12 -2.56 1.84
C GLN A 109 7.37 -2.62 3.18
N ASP A 110 6.58 -1.59 3.50
CA ASP A 110 5.77 -1.56 4.72
C ASP A 110 4.75 -2.72 4.76
N CYS A 111 4.21 -3.14 3.60
CA CYS A 111 3.31 -4.29 3.49
C CYS A 111 3.95 -5.60 3.95
N MET A 112 5.27 -5.75 3.85
CA MET A 112 5.97 -6.95 4.32
C MET A 112 5.86 -7.16 5.83
N LEU A 113 5.69 -6.09 6.62
CA LEU A 113 5.36 -6.19 8.04
C LEU A 113 3.85 -6.25 8.26
N ILE A 114 3.09 -5.41 7.57
CA ILE A 114 1.64 -5.24 7.80
C ILE A 114 0.86 -6.52 7.55
N LYS A 115 1.28 -7.34 6.58
CA LYS A 115 0.62 -8.62 6.27
C LYS A 115 0.49 -9.57 7.48
N TYR A 116 1.39 -9.47 8.47
CA TYR A 116 1.34 -10.30 9.69
C TYR A 116 0.22 -9.89 10.64
N VAL A 117 -0.21 -8.66 10.59
CA VAL A 117 -1.18 -8.09 11.54
C VAL A 117 -2.50 -7.68 10.87
N GLU A 118 -2.43 -7.14 9.65
CA GLU A 118 -3.60 -6.70 8.90
C GLU A 118 -3.42 -6.97 7.39
N PRO A 119 -3.58 -8.23 6.94
CA PRO A 119 -3.35 -8.62 5.55
C PRO A 119 -4.18 -7.83 4.54
N ASN A 120 -5.39 -7.39 4.93
CA ASN A 120 -6.25 -6.60 4.05
C ASN A 120 -5.64 -5.24 3.69
N ILE A 121 -4.97 -4.57 4.63
CA ILE A 121 -4.26 -3.31 4.34
C ILE A 121 -3.13 -3.56 3.34
N ALA A 122 -2.38 -4.65 3.51
CA ALA A 122 -1.33 -5.03 2.57
C ALA A 122 -1.91 -5.34 1.17
N ARG A 123 -3.03 -6.07 1.11
CA ARG A 123 -3.73 -6.39 -0.14
C ARG A 123 -4.17 -5.13 -0.89
N GLU A 124 -4.82 -4.23 -0.19
CA GLU A 124 -5.28 -2.97 -0.80
C GLU A 124 -4.12 -2.10 -1.27
N GLN A 125 -3.02 -2.08 -0.53
CA GLN A 125 -1.83 -1.34 -0.95
C GLN A 125 -1.18 -1.95 -2.21
N ILE A 126 -1.11 -3.27 -2.33
CA ILE A 126 -0.66 -3.93 -3.56
C ILE A 126 -1.52 -3.52 -4.74
N LEU A 127 -2.85 -3.57 -4.60
CA LEU A 127 -3.77 -3.15 -5.66
C LEU A 127 -3.66 -1.65 -5.99
N ARG A 128 -3.39 -0.81 -4.98
CA ARG A 128 -3.12 0.61 -5.19
C ARG A 128 -1.84 0.80 -6.02
N ASN A 129 -0.76 0.13 -5.66
CA ASN A 129 0.49 0.19 -6.42
C ASN A 129 0.32 -0.29 -7.87
N CYS A 130 -0.46 -1.34 -8.13
CA CYS A 130 -0.76 -1.76 -9.50
C CYS A 130 -1.38 -0.61 -10.32
N ARG A 131 -2.29 0.17 -9.73
CA ARG A 131 -2.91 1.33 -10.40
C ARG A 131 -1.94 2.49 -10.69
N HIS A 132 -0.75 2.48 -10.10
CA HIS A 132 0.33 3.47 -10.30
C HIS A 132 1.48 2.91 -11.15
N GLN A 133 1.24 1.79 -11.84
CA GLN A 133 2.12 1.26 -12.89
C GLN A 133 1.65 1.75 -14.26
N PHE A 134 2.58 2.11 -15.13
CA PHE A 134 2.30 2.44 -16.53
C PHE A 134 2.19 1.16 -17.39
N ILE A 135 1.48 1.28 -18.50
CA ILE A 135 1.29 0.15 -19.46
C ILE A 135 2.65 -0.41 -19.89
N GLU A 136 3.68 0.42 -19.96
CA GLU A 136 5.05 0.03 -20.30
C GLU A 136 5.79 -0.74 -19.23
N GLY A 137 5.20 -0.90 -18.04
CA GLY A 137 5.74 -1.67 -16.93
C GLY A 137 6.57 -0.88 -15.92
N ASP A 138 6.98 0.36 -16.24
CA ASP A 138 7.55 1.30 -15.26
C ASP A 138 6.45 1.89 -14.35
N VAL A 139 6.84 2.66 -13.34
CA VAL A 139 5.94 3.05 -12.24
C VAL A 139 6.11 4.53 -11.87
N GLU A 140 5.11 5.06 -11.19
CA GLU A 140 5.28 6.31 -10.45
C GLU A 140 6.13 6.03 -9.21
N HIS A 141 7.27 6.69 -9.08
CA HIS A 141 8.15 6.56 -7.90
C HIS A 141 7.43 6.98 -6.62
N TRP A 142 6.65 8.08 -6.68
CA TRP A 142 5.71 8.51 -5.64
C TRP A 142 4.58 9.35 -6.25
N TRP A 143 3.45 9.44 -5.53
CA TRP A 143 2.27 10.22 -5.96
C TRP A 143 1.50 10.77 -4.76
N HIS A 144 0.74 11.84 -5.02
CA HIS A 144 -0.24 12.38 -4.07
C HIS A 144 -1.64 11.96 -4.48
N GLU A 145 -2.30 11.14 -3.66
CA GLU A 145 -3.61 10.57 -3.96
C GLU A 145 -4.70 11.67 -4.10
N GLU A 146 -4.59 12.75 -3.31
CA GLU A 146 -5.56 13.85 -3.31
C GLU A 146 -5.55 14.65 -4.63
N THR A 147 -4.44 14.70 -5.33
CA THR A 147 -4.28 15.43 -6.59
C THR A 147 -4.06 14.53 -7.80
N ASP A 148 -3.86 13.26 -7.57
CA ASP A 148 -3.49 12.24 -8.56
C ASP A 148 -2.24 12.61 -9.39
N LYS A 149 -1.36 13.43 -8.78
CA LYS A 149 -0.08 13.82 -9.36
C LYS A 149 1.03 12.98 -8.81
N GLY A 150 1.88 12.50 -9.70
CA GLY A 150 3.03 11.67 -9.32
C GLY A 150 4.23 11.89 -10.20
N ILE A 151 5.31 11.22 -9.88
CA ILE A 151 6.58 11.32 -10.59
C ILE A 151 6.92 9.99 -11.27
N ARG A 152 6.94 9.99 -12.60
CA ARG A 152 7.46 8.87 -13.39
C ARG A 152 8.98 8.98 -13.46
N THR A 153 9.69 7.88 -13.17
CA THR A 153 11.17 7.89 -13.12
C THR A 153 11.77 6.69 -13.87
N ARG A 154 13.10 6.71 -14.05
CA ARG A 154 13.89 5.58 -14.56
C ARG A 154 14.55 4.76 -13.44
N ILE A 155 14.07 4.88 -12.20
CA ILE A 155 14.61 4.11 -11.08
C ILE A 155 14.34 2.62 -11.33
N SER A 156 15.40 1.84 -11.36
CA SER A 156 15.37 0.46 -11.87
C SER A 156 14.80 -0.57 -10.89
N ASP A 157 14.83 -0.30 -9.60
CA ASP A 157 14.37 -1.26 -8.58
C ASP A 157 12.91 -1.06 -8.16
N ASP A 158 12.34 0.15 -8.29
CA ASP A 158 10.98 0.46 -7.86
C ASP A 158 9.95 -0.55 -8.39
N LEU A 159 9.97 -0.78 -9.68
CA LEU A 159 9.01 -1.68 -10.34
C LEU A 159 9.13 -3.13 -9.86
N LEU A 160 10.32 -3.59 -9.46
CA LEU A 160 10.57 -4.95 -9.01
C LEU A 160 10.03 -5.23 -7.59
N TRP A 161 9.76 -4.19 -6.83
CA TRP A 161 9.11 -4.36 -5.53
C TRP A 161 7.70 -4.93 -5.63
N LEU A 162 6.98 -4.67 -6.72
CA LEU A 162 5.63 -5.20 -6.91
C LEU A 162 5.63 -6.74 -6.96
N PRO A 163 6.30 -7.42 -7.92
CA PRO A 163 6.31 -8.88 -7.96
C PRO A 163 6.92 -9.50 -6.70
N TYR A 164 7.92 -8.86 -6.10
CA TYR A 164 8.53 -9.34 -4.86
C TYR A 164 7.55 -9.36 -3.69
N VAL A 165 6.85 -8.24 -3.45
CA VAL A 165 5.89 -8.13 -2.35
C VAL A 165 4.64 -8.96 -2.59
N VAL A 166 4.15 -9.07 -3.84
CA VAL A 166 3.04 -9.96 -4.19
C VAL A 166 3.39 -11.41 -3.86
N ALA A 167 4.58 -11.89 -4.25
CA ALA A 167 5.03 -13.23 -3.93
C ALA A 167 5.17 -13.46 -2.41
N ASP A 168 5.72 -12.50 -1.69
CA ASP A 168 5.86 -12.54 -0.23
C ASP A 168 4.48 -12.53 0.48
N TYR A 169 3.54 -11.71 0.02
CA TYR A 169 2.16 -11.64 0.52
C TYR A 169 1.45 -12.98 0.34
N ILE A 170 1.45 -13.55 -0.87
CA ILE A 170 0.80 -14.82 -1.18
C ILE A 170 1.44 -15.96 -0.37
N SER A 171 2.77 -15.98 -0.27
CA SER A 171 3.49 -17.01 0.49
C SER A 171 3.10 -17.07 1.95
N PHE A 172 2.70 -15.94 2.53
CA PHE A 172 2.26 -15.85 3.92
C PHE A 172 0.77 -16.10 4.08
N THR A 173 -0.06 -15.42 3.24
CA THR A 173 -1.52 -15.40 3.42
C THR A 173 -2.24 -16.57 2.76
N GLY A 174 -1.66 -17.14 1.69
CA GLY A 174 -2.35 -18.09 0.82
C GLY A 174 -3.42 -17.47 -0.08
N ASP A 175 -3.53 -16.13 -0.12
CA ASP A 175 -4.48 -15.41 -0.97
C ASP A 175 -4.00 -15.36 -2.43
N TYR A 176 -4.23 -16.46 -3.16
CA TYR A 176 -3.94 -16.53 -4.61
C TYR A 176 -4.95 -15.73 -5.43
N GLU A 177 -6.12 -15.42 -4.90
CA GLU A 177 -7.17 -14.68 -5.62
C GLU A 177 -6.73 -13.25 -5.97
N ILE A 178 -5.81 -12.68 -5.22
CA ILE A 178 -5.22 -11.37 -5.55
C ILE A 178 -4.64 -11.33 -6.97
N LEU A 179 -4.11 -12.45 -7.47
CA LEU A 179 -3.51 -12.53 -8.82
C LEU A 179 -4.52 -12.32 -9.94
N GLU A 180 -5.79 -12.59 -9.67
CA GLU A 180 -6.89 -12.46 -10.63
C GLU A 180 -7.58 -11.09 -10.58
N GLU A 181 -7.27 -10.27 -9.58
CA GLU A 181 -7.75 -8.89 -9.51
C GLU A 181 -7.24 -8.09 -10.72
N ASN A 182 -8.10 -7.21 -11.26
CA ASN A 182 -7.84 -6.51 -12.51
C ASN A 182 -7.76 -4.98 -12.30
N PRO A 183 -6.73 -4.44 -11.67
CA PRO A 183 -6.52 -3.00 -11.56
C PRO A 183 -6.21 -2.36 -12.93
N SER A 184 -6.50 -1.04 -13.04
CA SER A 184 -6.09 -0.24 -14.19
C SER A 184 -4.60 0.06 -14.16
N TYR A 185 -4.08 0.53 -15.29
CA TYR A 185 -2.76 1.15 -15.41
C TYR A 185 -2.87 2.67 -15.39
N LYS A 186 -1.75 3.35 -15.22
CA LYS A 186 -1.63 4.77 -15.58
C LYS A 186 -1.30 4.91 -17.06
N ASP A 187 -1.88 5.94 -17.68
CA ASP A 187 -1.58 6.38 -19.04
C ASP A 187 -0.84 7.73 -18.98
N GLY A 188 0.25 7.83 -19.72
CA GLY A 188 1.04 9.04 -19.78
C GLY A 188 2.21 8.93 -20.74
N LEU A 189 2.74 10.07 -21.13
CA LEU A 189 3.87 10.13 -22.06
C LEU A 189 5.09 9.42 -21.48
N ARG A 190 5.72 8.59 -22.28
CA ARG A 190 7.01 7.95 -21.94
C ARG A 190 8.09 9.02 -21.72
N LEU A 191 9.03 8.74 -20.83
CA LEU A 191 10.21 9.59 -20.65
C LEU A 191 11.07 9.56 -21.93
N SER A 192 11.44 10.75 -22.44
CA SER A 192 12.36 10.85 -23.57
C SER A 192 13.78 10.40 -23.18
N GLU A 193 14.65 10.12 -24.16
CA GLU A 193 16.01 9.62 -23.91
C GLU A 193 16.83 10.47 -22.92
N ASN A 194 16.63 11.79 -22.96
CA ASN A 194 17.34 12.77 -22.12
C ASN A 194 16.61 13.10 -20.81
N GLU A 195 15.48 12.45 -20.52
CA GLU A 195 14.64 12.73 -19.37
C GLU A 195 14.69 11.58 -18.36
N ASN A 196 15.11 11.86 -17.14
CA ASN A 196 15.22 10.87 -16.08
C ASN A 196 13.95 10.76 -15.23
N GLU A 197 13.18 11.84 -15.17
CA GLU A 197 11.97 11.93 -14.37
C GLU A 197 10.98 12.96 -14.96
N ARG A 198 9.68 12.76 -14.67
CA ARG A 198 8.63 13.74 -15.01
C ARG A 198 7.56 13.72 -13.93
N TYR A 199 7.31 14.89 -13.34
CA TYR A 199 6.20 15.11 -12.44
C TYR A 199 5.01 15.65 -13.20
N ASP A 200 3.90 14.89 -13.22
CA ASP A 200 2.71 15.25 -14.00
C ASP A 200 1.44 14.69 -13.34
N LEU A 201 0.28 15.05 -13.93
CA LEU A 201 -1.01 14.45 -13.65
C LEU A 201 -1.25 13.32 -14.66
N TYR A 202 -1.11 12.08 -14.20
CA TYR A 202 -1.34 10.92 -15.03
C TYR A 202 -2.79 10.42 -14.92
N LYS A 203 -3.37 10.00 -16.02
CA LYS A 203 -4.74 9.49 -16.06
C LYS A 203 -4.75 7.97 -15.88
N ASP A 204 -5.87 7.47 -15.37
CA ASP A 204 -6.09 6.04 -15.40
C ASP A 204 -6.34 5.58 -16.85
N ALA A 205 -5.67 4.52 -17.27
CA ALA A 205 -5.90 3.91 -18.56
C ALA A 205 -7.23 3.12 -18.54
N ASP A 206 -7.91 3.10 -19.67
CA ASP A 206 -9.08 2.22 -19.85
C ASP A 206 -8.69 0.72 -19.86
N PHE A 207 -7.42 0.44 -20.03
CA PHE A 207 -6.84 -0.89 -20.06
C PHE A 207 -6.60 -1.43 -18.65
N LYS A 208 -7.01 -2.68 -18.44
CA LYS A 208 -6.85 -3.41 -17.17
C LYS A 208 -6.31 -4.80 -17.43
N GLU A 209 -5.46 -5.26 -16.54
CA GLU A 209 -5.00 -6.65 -16.52
C GLU A 209 -4.92 -7.17 -15.09
N SER A 210 -4.74 -8.47 -14.95
CA SER A 210 -4.59 -9.09 -13.63
C SER A 210 -3.30 -8.65 -12.93
N VAL A 211 -3.30 -8.68 -11.59
CA VAL A 211 -2.11 -8.40 -10.78
C VAL A 211 -0.93 -9.27 -11.23
N TYR A 212 -1.20 -10.52 -11.62
CA TYR A 212 -0.17 -11.38 -12.21
C TYR A 212 0.48 -10.73 -13.43
N LYS A 213 -0.31 -10.13 -14.34
CA LYS A 213 0.21 -9.44 -15.52
C LYS A 213 0.97 -8.16 -15.17
N HIS A 214 0.52 -7.41 -14.18
CA HIS A 214 1.27 -6.27 -13.63
C HIS A 214 2.68 -6.68 -13.17
N CYS A 215 2.78 -7.81 -12.45
CA CYS A 215 4.07 -8.36 -12.03
C CYS A 215 4.95 -8.78 -13.21
N ILE A 216 4.37 -9.42 -14.22
CA ILE A 216 5.12 -9.83 -15.43
C ILE A 216 5.64 -8.61 -16.17
N ARG A 217 4.82 -7.56 -16.38
CA ARG A 217 5.25 -6.31 -17.05
C ARG A 217 6.38 -5.61 -16.29
N ALA A 218 6.34 -5.60 -14.96
CA ALA A 218 7.41 -5.06 -14.15
C ALA A 218 8.74 -5.80 -14.38
N ILE A 219 8.71 -7.13 -14.41
CA ILE A 219 9.90 -7.96 -14.66
C ILE A 219 10.41 -7.78 -16.08
N GLU A 220 9.53 -7.85 -17.07
CA GLU A 220 9.85 -7.67 -18.49
C GLU A 220 10.53 -6.30 -18.72
N LYS A 221 9.98 -5.25 -18.13
CA LYS A 221 10.57 -3.91 -18.16
C LYS A 221 11.97 -3.85 -17.55
N ALA A 222 12.14 -4.47 -16.39
CA ALA A 222 13.44 -4.47 -15.68
C ALA A 222 14.56 -5.18 -16.45
N ILE A 223 14.23 -6.25 -17.18
CA ILE A 223 15.20 -7.00 -17.99
C ILE A 223 15.37 -6.45 -19.42
N GLY A 224 14.70 -5.32 -19.74
CA GLY A 224 14.85 -4.63 -21.01
C GLY A 224 14.20 -5.33 -22.20
N ILE A 225 13.20 -6.19 -21.97
CA ILE A 225 12.43 -6.81 -23.05
C ILE A 225 11.37 -5.79 -23.51
N GLU A 226 11.46 -5.37 -24.77
CA GLU A 226 10.44 -4.51 -25.37
C GLU A 226 9.21 -5.34 -25.79
N ASP A 227 8.02 -4.72 -25.75
CA ASP A 227 6.72 -5.36 -26.02
C ASP A 227 6.69 -6.22 -27.31
N ASN A 228 7.42 -5.83 -28.35
CA ASN A 228 7.49 -6.56 -29.62
C ASN A 228 8.29 -7.85 -29.56
N GLU A 229 9.19 -8.01 -28.59
CA GLU A 229 9.99 -9.24 -28.40
C GLU A 229 9.28 -10.22 -27.46
N VAL A 230 8.51 -9.68 -26.51
CA VAL A 230 7.72 -10.49 -25.55
C VAL A 230 6.67 -11.32 -26.27
N GLU A 231 5.95 -10.77 -27.27
CA GLU A 231 4.98 -11.54 -28.04
C GLU A 231 5.63 -12.68 -28.82
N LYS A 232 6.82 -12.48 -29.39
CA LYS A 232 7.56 -13.52 -30.10
C LYS A 232 8.09 -14.63 -29.18
N ILE A 233 8.53 -14.25 -27.98
CA ILE A 233 9.00 -15.21 -26.96
C ILE A 233 7.83 -15.99 -26.38
N LYS A 234 6.66 -15.35 -26.17
CA LYS A 234 5.44 -16.01 -25.65
C LYS A 234 4.93 -17.08 -26.60
N VAL A 235 4.82 -16.78 -27.89
CA VAL A 235 4.32 -17.75 -28.89
C VAL A 235 5.25 -18.97 -28.97
N GLY A 236 6.56 -18.77 -29.01
CA GLY A 236 7.53 -19.87 -29.08
C GLY A 236 7.64 -20.72 -27.82
N LYS A 237 7.52 -20.11 -26.61
CA LYS A 237 7.59 -20.85 -25.32
C LYS A 237 6.30 -21.57 -24.97
N TYR A 238 5.14 -20.96 -25.20
CA TYR A 238 3.86 -21.62 -24.93
C TYR A 238 3.61 -22.84 -25.83
N GLU A 239 4.09 -22.81 -27.05
CA GLU A 239 4.02 -23.99 -27.93
C GLU A 239 4.97 -25.11 -27.48
N GLN A 240 6.20 -24.76 -26.98
CA GLN A 240 7.14 -25.74 -26.46
C GLN A 240 6.76 -26.27 -25.07
N ASP A 241 6.23 -25.43 -24.20
CA ASP A 241 5.78 -25.84 -22.85
C ASP A 241 4.45 -26.60 -22.91
N ALA A 242 3.56 -26.30 -23.85
CA ALA A 242 2.32 -27.06 -24.08
C ALA A 242 2.58 -28.44 -24.63
N GLU A 243 3.63 -28.64 -25.43
CA GLU A 243 4.05 -29.97 -25.90
C GLU A 243 4.80 -30.78 -24.83
N GLN A 244 5.58 -30.11 -23.92
CA GLN A 244 6.35 -30.78 -22.87
C GLN A 244 5.52 -31.07 -21.61
N ASN A 245 4.47 -30.30 -21.33
CA ASN A 245 3.67 -30.41 -20.10
C ASN A 245 2.38 -31.25 -20.24
N LYS A 246 2.21 -32.02 -21.30
CA LYS A 246 1.10 -32.97 -21.43
C LYS A 246 1.15 -34.12 -20.38
N GLY A 247 1.60 -33.87 -19.17
CA GLY A 247 1.68 -34.89 -18.12
C GLY A 247 2.13 -34.40 -16.73
N GLU A 248 2.42 -33.14 -16.52
CA GLU A 248 2.81 -32.65 -15.17
C GLU A 248 1.58 -32.26 -14.36
N THR A 249 1.49 -32.80 -13.15
CA THR A 249 0.47 -32.49 -12.15
C THR A 249 0.90 -31.31 -11.29
N ASP A 250 -0.06 -30.62 -10.64
CA ASP A 250 0.16 -29.46 -9.73
C ASP A 250 1.23 -29.66 -8.64
N ASN A 251 1.60 -30.91 -8.37
CA ASN A 251 2.65 -31.26 -7.41
C ASN A 251 4.08 -30.96 -7.90
N ASP A 252 4.30 -30.90 -9.20
CA ASP A 252 5.63 -30.69 -9.77
C ASP A 252 5.97 -29.19 -9.88
N PHE A 253 4.95 -28.33 -10.04
CA PHE A 253 5.11 -26.88 -9.98
C PHE A 253 5.57 -26.41 -8.58
N SER A 254 4.96 -26.97 -7.54
CA SER A 254 5.33 -26.69 -6.13
C SER A 254 6.76 -27.14 -5.79
N ARG A 255 7.24 -28.25 -6.39
CA ARG A 255 8.62 -28.74 -6.22
C ARG A 255 9.68 -27.88 -6.90
N ARG A 256 9.38 -27.23 -8.04
CA ARG A 256 10.29 -26.29 -8.70
C ARG A 256 10.53 -25.02 -7.89
N ILE A 257 9.48 -24.46 -7.28
CA ILE A 257 9.59 -23.31 -6.38
C ILE A 257 10.45 -23.65 -5.14
N GLN A 258 10.34 -24.88 -4.60
CA GLN A 258 11.17 -25.30 -3.47
C GLN A 258 12.65 -25.53 -3.84
N LYS A 259 12.96 -25.93 -5.06
CA LYS A 259 14.36 -26.11 -5.52
C LYS A 259 15.08 -24.79 -5.78
N GLY A 260 14.37 -23.69 -6.12
CA GLY A 260 14.95 -22.36 -6.26
C GLY A 260 15.35 -21.68 -4.94
N ARG A 261 15.09 -22.30 -3.78
CA ARG A 261 15.47 -21.78 -2.45
C ARG A 261 16.85 -22.23 -1.96
N ASN A 262 17.61 -23.00 -2.73
CA ASN A 262 18.92 -23.54 -2.35
C ASN A 262 20.05 -23.08 -3.27
N VAL A 263 19.99 -21.83 -3.81
CA VAL A 263 21.13 -21.18 -4.49
C VAL A 263 21.33 -19.80 -3.89
#